data_9c5b10ad63c2f838613efacc3f950e16
#
_entry.id   9c5b10ad63c2f838613efacc3f950e16
#
_cell.length_a   1.000
_cell.length_b   1.000
_cell.length_c   1.000
_cell.angle_alpha   90.00
_cell.angle_beta   90.00
_cell.angle_gamma   90.00
#
_symmetry.space_group_name_H-M   'P 1'
#
loop_
_entity.id
_entity.type
_entity.pdbx_description
1 polymer ?
#
loop_
_entity_poly.entity_id
_entity_poly.type
_entity_poly.pdbx_seq_one_letter_code
_entity_poly.pdbx_strand_id
1 'polypeptide(L)'
;MNRKHAKLIAAMTEYDKGDARRIHHFLKVHNLAATIGTLEGLEAETQDILESAAILHDIGIHLSERKYGSSNGKYQEIEGPQEARNLMVRLGGFTDHEMDRICFLIGHHHTYNHIDGLDYQILVEADFLVNLYEDNCSQHAIDAACKNIFKTQAGISLLKDMYDKDAYQKPE
;
A
#
# COMPACT_ATOMS: atom_id res chain seq x y z
N MET A 1 14.52 -0.61 -6.69
CA MET A 1 14.40 -1.67 -5.66
C MET A 1 15.76 -1.93 -5.03
N ASN A 2 15.89 -1.79 -3.74
CA ASN A 2 17.12 -2.08 -3.00
C ASN A 2 17.10 -3.51 -2.41
N ARG A 3 18.23 -3.95 -1.80
CA ARG A 3 18.35 -5.30 -1.22
C ARG A 3 17.41 -5.52 -0.02
N LYS A 4 17.09 -4.47 0.73
CA LYS A 4 16.18 -4.50 1.89
C LYS A 4 14.75 -4.82 1.41
N HIS A 5 14.25 -4.10 0.41
CA HIS A 5 12.93 -4.35 -0.18
C HIS A 5 12.84 -5.73 -0.84
N ALA A 6 13.88 -6.18 -1.55
CA ALA A 6 13.86 -7.52 -2.13
C ALA A 6 13.72 -8.64 -1.08
N LYS A 7 14.41 -8.50 0.08
CA LYS A 7 14.25 -9.43 1.21
C LYS A 7 12.84 -9.36 1.83
N LEU A 8 12.30 -8.14 1.95
CA LEU A 8 10.99 -7.93 2.51
C LEU A 8 9.89 -8.53 1.62
N ILE A 9 9.98 -8.33 0.29
CA ILE A 9 9.09 -8.94 -0.69
C ILE A 9 9.15 -10.47 -0.61
N ALA A 10 10.35 -11.05 -0.55
CA ALA A 10 10.50 -12.50 -0.44
C ALA A 10 9.86 -13.05 0.86
N ALA A 11 10.08 -12.37 1.98
CA ALA A 11 9.53 -12.76 3.27
C ALA A 11 8.00 -12.60 3.31
N MET A 12 7.46 -11.52 2.72
CA MET A 12 6.01 -11.32 2.64
C MET A 12 5.35 -12.33 1.69
N THR A 13 6.03 -12.68 0.58
CA THR A 13 5.57 -13.76 -0.32
C THR A 13 5.51 -15.12 0.40
N GLU A 14 6.49 -15.40 1.27
CA GLU A 14 6.47 -16.60 2.11
C GLU A 14 5.35 -16.55 3.16
N TYR A 15 5.12 -15.38 3.77
CA TYR A 15 4.06 -15.14 4.74
C TYR A 15 2.67 -15.39 4.15
N ASP A 16 2.42 -14.90 2.93
CA ASP A 16 1.17 -15.07 2.18
C ASP A 16 1.17 -16.32 1.28
N LYS A 17 2.01 -17.31 1.58
CA LYS A 17 2.16 -18.51 0.74
C LYS A 17 0.81 -19.16 0.42
N GLY A 18 0.52 -19.30 -0.86
CA GLY A 18 -0.72 -19.88 -1.38
C GLY A 18 -1.80 -18.83 -1.67
N ASP A 19 -1.62 -17.58 -1.27
CA ASP A 19 -2.52 -16.47 -1.59
C ASP A 19 -1.93 -15.57 -2.68
N ALA A 20 -1.96 -16.04 -3.91
CA ALA A 20 -1.44 -15.30 -5.05
C ALA A 20 -2.13 -13.94 -5.24
N ARG A 21 -3.41 -13.80 -4.88
CA ARG A 21 -4.14 -12.52 -4.99
C ARG A 21 -3.49 -11.45 -4.11
N ARG A 22 -3.24 -11.75 -2.84
CA ARG A 22 -2.60 -10.81 -1.89
C ARG A 22 -1.16 -10.52 -2.25
N ILE A 23 -0.41 -11.54 -2.70
CA ILE A 23 0.95 -11.35 -3.19
C ILE A 23 0.97 -10.37 -4.37
N HIS A 24 0.10 -10.54 -5.37
CA HIS A 24 0.00 -9.61 -6.48
C HIS A 24 -0.49 -8.23 -6.08
N HIS A 25 -1.37 -8.14 -5.08
CA HIS A 25 -1.86 -6.88 -4.54
C HIS A 25 -0.69 -6.05 -3.97
N PHE A 26 0.02 -6.54 -2.97
CA PHE A 26 1.10 -5.76 -2.35
C PHE A 26 2.24 -5.44 -3.33
N LEU A 27 2.55 -6.31 -4.30
CA LEU A 27 3.54 -6.02 -5.34
C LEU A 27 3.14 -4.83 -6.22
N LYS A 28 1.85 -4.71 -6.56
CA LYS A 28 1.31 -3.58 -7.32
C LYS A 28 1.32 -2.30 -6.48
N VAL A 29 0.84 -2.38 -5.23
CA VAL A 29 0.84 -1.23 -4.30
C VAL A 29 2.26 -0.73 -4.08
N HIS A 30 3.22 -1.62 -3.82
CA HIS A 30 4.64 -1.24 -3.68
C HIS A 30 5.17 -0.51 -4.91
N ASN A 31 4.92 -1.04 -6.12
CA ASN A 31 5.44 -0.42 -7.34
C ASN A 31 4.83 0.98 -7.57
N LEU A 32 3.52 1.14 -7.34
CA LEU A 32 2.84 2.43 -7.47
C LEU A 32 3.30 3.43 -6.39
N ALA A 33 3.44 2.99 -5.15
CA ALA A 33 3.96 3.82 -4.07
C ALA A 33 5.39 4.29 -4.36
N ALA A 34 6.27 3.40 -4.83
CA ALA A 34 7.63 3.74 -5.23
C ALA A 34 7.64 4.76 -6.38
N THR A 35 6.77 4.59 -7.36
CA THR A 35 6.65 5.50 -8.51
C THR A 35 6.18 6.89 -8.08
N ILE A 36 5.07 6.95 -7.32
CA ILE A 36 4.51 8.23 -6.85
C ILE A 36 5.52 8.93 -5.95
N GLY A 37 6.10 8.24 -4.97
CA GLY A 37 7.07 8.84 -4.05
C GLY A 37 8.30 9.41 -4.76
N THR A 38 8.81 8.70 -5.78
CA THR A 38 9.92 9.19 -6.60
C THR A 38 9.53 10.44 -7.40
N LEU A 39 8.35 10.46 -8.01
CA LEU A 39 7.86 11.60 -8.79
C LEU A 39 7.54 12.81 -7.92
N GLU A 40 7.07 12.60 -6.70
CA GLU A 40 6.82 13.65 -5.71
C GLU A 40 8.10 14.11 -4.99
N GLY A 41 9.24 13.47 -5.27
CA GLY A 41 10.55 13.90 -4.76
C GLY A 41 10.77 13.59 -3.27
N LEU A 42 10.24 12.46 -2.78
CA LEU A 42 10.49 12.05 -1.40
C LEU A 42 11.99 11.89 -1.11
N GLU A 43 12.41 12.34 0.07
CA GLU A 43 13.75 12.07 0.59
C GLU A 43 13.98 10.56 0.74
N ALA A 44 15.23 10.12 0.58
CA ALA A 44 15.58 8.71 0.48
C ALA A 44 15.10 7.84 1.67
N GLU A 45 15.16 8.36 2.89
CA GLU A 45 14.69 7.66 4.09
C GLU A 45 13.17 7.52 4.08
N THR A 46 12.44 8.60 3.78
CA THR A 46 10.97 8.58 3.69
C THR A 46 10.49 7.67 2.57
N GLN A 47 11.19 7.66 1.43
CA GLN A 47 10.94 6.75 0.32
C GLN A 47 11.11 5.28 0.73
N ASP A 48 12.19 4.95 1.45
CA ASP A 48 12.46 3.59 1.94
C ASP A 48 11.41 3.11 2.95
N ILE A 49 10.95 4.00 3.83
CA ILE A 49 9.85 3.75 4.77
C ILE A 49 8.54 3.50 4.01
N LEU A 50 8.18 4.37 3.07
CA LEU A 50 6.98 4.23 2.24
C LEU A 50 6.96 2.90 1.49
N GLU A 51 8.05 2.56 0.80
CA GLU A 51 8.14 1.32 0.04
C GLU A 51 8.03 0.09 0.95
N SER A 52 8.67 0.13 2.12
CA SER A 52 8.57 -0.94 3.11
C SER A 52 7.14 -1.07 3.67
N ALA A 53 6.49 0.05 3.97
CA ALA A 53 5.10 0.06 4.42
C ALA A 53 4.16 -0.49 3.34
N ALA A 54 4.35 -0.12 2.08
CA ALA A 54 3.55 -0.61 0.96
C ALA A 54 3.68 -2.14 0.74
N ILE A 55 4.85 -2.72 1.01
CA ILE A 55 5.01 -4.19 0.98
C ILE A 55 4.23 -4.85 2.12
N LEU A 56 4.17 -4.22 3.29
CA LEU A 56 3.67 -4.83 4.53
C LEU A 56 2.24 -4.40 4.92
N HIS A 57 1.61 -3.44 4.21
CA HIS A 57 0.38 -2.79 4.67
C HIS A 57 -0.73 -3.76 5.04
N ASP A 58 -0.87 -4.83 4.28
CA ASP A 58 -1.90 -5.86 4.42
C ASP A 58 -1.48 -7.09 5.24
N ILE A 59 -0.30 -7.08 5.89
CA ILE A 59 0.20 -8.25 6.64
C ILE A 59 -0.76 -8.72 7.75
N GLY A 60 -1.63 -7.84 8.22
CA GLY A 60 -2.63 -8.14 9.25
C GLY A 60 -3.83 -8.96 8.78
N ILE A 61 -4.05 -9.13 7.47
CA ILE A 61 -5.28 -9.73 6.93
C ILE A 61 -5.50 -11.17 7.41
N HIS A 62 -4.53 -12.05 7.26
CA HIS A 62 -4.68 -13.45 7.67
C HIS A 62 -4.94 -13.60 9.17
N LEU A 63 -4.31 -12.75 9.99
CA LEU A 63 -4.56 -12.76 11.42
C LEU A 63 -5.94 -12.22 11.76
N SER A 64 -6.39 -11.17 11.07
CA SER A 64 -7.73 -10.60 11.20
C SER A 64 -8.81 -11.63 10.84
N GLU A 65 -8.65 -12.36 9.74
CA GLU A 65 -9.57 -13.42 9.34
C GLU A 65 -9.62 -14.56 10.38
N ARG A 66 -8.46 -14.98 10.91
CA ARG A 66 -8.42 -16.04 11.95
C ARG A 66 -9.06 -15.61 13.27
N LYS A 67 -8.84 -14.34 13.70
CA LYS A 67 -9.33 -13.86 14.99
C LYS A 67 -10.78 -13.38 14.96
N TYR A 68 -11.16 -12.70 13.87
CA TYR A 68 -12.44 -11.98 13.79
C TYR A 68 -13.38 -12.52 12.71
N GLY A 69 -12.92 -13.49 11.89
CA GLY A 69 -13.68 -13.97 10.74
C GLY A 69 -13.90 -12.91 9.65
N SER A 70 -13.04 -11.88 9.61
CA SER A 70 -13.21 -10.71 8.73
C SER A 70 -11.87 -10.10 8.35
N SER A 71 -11.75 -9.67 7.10
CA SER A 71 -10.64 -8.86 6.57
C SER A 71 -10.94 -7.36 6.59
N ASN A 72 -11.86 -6.90 7.44
CA ASN A 72 -12.19 -5.48 7.53
C ASN A 72 -10.96 -4.65 7.90
N GLY A 73 -10.78 -3.48 7.25
CA GLY A 73 -9.62 -2.60 7.44
C GLY A 73 -9.33 -2.25 8.90
N LYS A 74 -10.37 -2.06 9.73
CA LYS A 74 -10.20 -1.80 11.16
C LYS A 74 -9.44 -2.92 11.89
N TYR A 75 -9.67 -4.18 11.54
CA TYR A 75 -8.95 -5.30 12.16
C TYR A 75 -7.53 -5.42 11.61
N GLN A 76 -7.33 -5.10 10.34
CA GLN A 76 -5.99 -5.04 9.74
C GLN A 76 -5.12 -3.98 10.41
N GLU A 77 -5.66 -2.78 10.66
CA GLU A 77 -4.98 -1.70 11.39
C GLU A 77 -4.61 -2.09 12.84
N ILE A 78 -5.40 -2.95 13.48
CA ILE A 78 -5.11 -3.46 14.84
C ILE A 78 -4.01 -4.52 14.81
N GLU A 79 -4.08 -5.49 13.91
CA GLU A 79 -3.20 -6.66 13.91
C GLU A 79 -1.92 -6.45 13.09
N GLY A 80 -1.98 -5.64 12.04
CA GLY A 80 -0.87 -5.45 11.10
C GLY A 80 0.42 -4.90 11.71
N PRO A 81 0.39 -3.85 12.53
CA PRO A 81 1.60 -3.23 13.08
C PRO A 81 2.50 -4.20 13.84
N GLN A 82 1.94 -5.05 14.69
CA GLN A 82 2.73 -6.00 15.47
C GLN A 82 3.31 -7.12 14.60
N GLU A 83 2.54 -7.64 13.63
CA GLU A 83 3.03 -8.65 12.67
C GLU A 83 4.17 -8.08 11.80
N ALA A 84 4.01 -6.85 11.31
CA ALA A 84 5.04 -6.15 10.55
C ALA A 84 6.33 -5.97 11.36
N ARG A 85 6.21 -5.52 12.62
CA ARG A 85 7.37 -5.35 13.51
C ARG A 85 8.09 -6.68 13.74
N ASN A 86 7.36 -7.76 14.00
CA ASN A 86 7.94 -9.09 14.20
C ASN A 86 8.72 -9.55 12.94
N LEU A 87 8.18 -9.30 11.76
CA LEU A 87 8.84 -9.62 10.48
C LEU A 87 10.11 -8.80 10.28
N MET A 88 10.04 -7.47 10.48
CA MET A 88 11.17 -6.56 10.33
C MET A 88 12.32 -6.89 11.30
N VAL A 89 12.00 -7.18 12.57
CA VAL A 89 13.00 -7.60 13.58
C VAL A 89 13.70 -8.89 13.15
N ARG A 90 12.94 -9.88 12.66
CA ARG A 90 13.51 -11.16 12.18
C ARG A 90 14.42 -10.99 10.96
N LEU A 91 14.08 -10.08 10.05
CA LEU A 91 14.86 -9.81 8.84
C LEU A 91 16.12 -8.97 9.13
N GLY A 92 16.04 -8.11 10.15
CA GLY A 92 17.08 -7.13 10.47
C GLY A 92 17.21 -6.02 9.42
N GLY A 93 18.03 -5.02 9.73
CA GLY A 93 18.34 -3.92 8.80
C GLY A 93 17.32 -2.77 8.81
N PHE A 94 16.50 -2.70 9.85
CA PHE A 94 15.58 -1.60 10.14
C PHE A 94 15.99 -0.93 11.46
N THR A 95 15.99 0.39 11.50
CA THR A 95 16.10 1.15 12.74
C THR A 95 14.76 1.18 13.48
N ASP A 96 14.79 1.50 14.78
CA ASP A 96 13.55 1.66 15.56
C ASP A 96 12.66 2.76 14.96
N HIS A 97 13.24 3.86 14.52
CA HIS A 97 12.53 4.98 13.86
C HIS A 97 11.79 4.51 12.59
N GLU A 98 12.48 3.77 11.71
CA GLU A 98 11.85 3.22 10.50
C GLU A 98 10.71 2.26 10.87
N MET A 99 10.95 1.34 11.81
CA MET A 99 9.92 0.39 12.26
C MET A 99 8.71 1.08 12.87
N ASP A 100 8.91 2.11 13.67
CA ASP A 100 7.82 2.88 14.28
C ASP A 100 6.97 3.57 13.22
N ARG A 101 7.60 4.23 12.24
CA ARG A 101 6.86 4.90 11.15
C ARG A 101 6.16 3.91 10.24
N ILE A 102 6.80 2.81 9.85
CA ILE A 102 6.19 1.74 9.04
C ILE A 102 4.96 1.16 9.76
N CYS A 103 5.10 0.83 11.05
CA CYS A 103 3.97 0.31 11.85
C CYS A 103 2.84 1.33 11.98
N PHE A 104 3.16 2.62 12.12
CA PHE A 104 2.17 3.69 12.13
C PHE A 104 1.38 3.73 10.82
N LEU A 105 2.07 3.71 9.67
CA LEU A 105 1.44 3.71 8.35
C LEU A 105 0.52 2.50 8.17
N ILE A 106 0.98 1.31 8.55
CA ILE A 106 0.19 0.06 8.50
C ILE A 106 -1.05 0.16 9.40
N GLY A 107 -0.89 0.72 10.60
CA GLY A 107 -1.99 0.88 11.56
C GLY A 107 -3.02 1.95 11.19
N HIS A 108 -2.84 2.66 10.07
CA HIS A 108 -3.72 3.76 9.69
C HIS A 108 -4.08 3.79 8.20
N HIS A 109 -3.62 2.83 7.38
CA HIS A 109 -3.77 2.92 5.92
C HIS A 109 -5.22 2.87 5.42
N HIS A 110 -6.18 2.46 6.26
CA HIS A 110 -7.62 2.57 6.01
C HIS A 110 -8.27 3.79 6.70
N THR A 111 -7.48 4.62 7.38
CA THR A 111 -7.95 5.85 8.05
C THR A 111 -7.60 7.06 7.19
N TYR A 112 -8.57 7.65 6.50
CA TYR A 112 -8.35 8.66 5.46
C TYR A 112 -8.49 10.11 5.95
N ASN A 113 -8.67 10.31 7.24
CA ASN A 113 -8.67 11.61 7.89
C ASN A 113 -7.40 11.77 8.73
N HIS A 114 -6.93 13.02 8.84
CA HIS A 114 -5.71 13.35 9.60
C HIS A 114 -4.42 12.69 9.07
N ILE A 115 -4.29 12.58 7.75
CA ILE A 115 -3.05 12.12 7.10
C ILE A 115 -1.94 13.14 7.43
N ASP A 116 -0.87 12.67 8.07
CA ASP A 116 0.17 13.52 8.67
C ASP A 116 1.48 13.62 7.88
N GLY A 117 1.53 13.02 6.72
CA GLY A 117 2.76 13.03 5.91
C GLY A 117 2.52 12.59 4.47
N LEU A 118 3.49 12.91 3.60
CA LEU A 118 3.41 12.58 2.19
C LEU A 118 3.55 11.07 1.95
N ASP A 119 4.34 10.37 2.78
CA ASP A 119 4.44 8.91 2.78
C ASP A 119 3.10 8.23 3.08
N TYR A 120 2.35 8.73 4.06
CA TYR A 120 1.02 8.22 4.37
C TYR A 120 0.04 8.51 3.24
N GLN A 121 0.02 9.73 2.71
CA GLN A 121 -0.83 10.10 1.59
C GLN A 121 -0.57 9.21 0.37
N ILE A 122 0.69 8.96 0.03
CA ILE A 122 1.07 8.14 -1.12
C ILE A 122 0.71 6.68 -0.91
N LEU A 123 0.90 6.13 0.30
CA LEU A 123 0.49 4.76 0.60
C LEU A 123 -1.01 4.56 0.35
N VAL A 124 -1.84 5.49 0.85
CA VAL A 124 -3.29 5.47 0.64
C VAL A 124 -3.64 5.56 -0.85
N GLU A 125 -3.02 6.47 -1.60
CA GLU A 125 -3.28 6.63 -3.03
C GLU A 125 -2.88 5.38 -3.83
N ALA A 126 -1.72 4.80 -3.53
CA ALA A 126 -1.24 3.60 -4.20
C ALA A 126 -2.14 2.39 -3.95
N ASP A 127 -2.61 2.21 -2.72
CA ASP A 127 -3.57 1.16 -2.37
C ASP A 127 -4.91 1.37 -3.08
N PHE A 128 -5.43 2.61 -3.10
CA PHE A 128 -6.63 2.94 -3.87
C PHE A 128 -6.50 2.63 -5.35
N LEU A 129 -5.38 2.98 -6.01
CA LEU A 129 -5.16 2.69 -7.43
C LEU A 129 -5.30 1.19 -7.74
N VAL A 130 -4.84 0.33 -6.84
CA VAL A 130 -4.94 -1.12 -7.01
C VAL A 130 -6.36 -1.60 -6.70
N ASN A 131 -6.95 -1.17 -5.58
CA ASN A 131 -8.28 -1.59 -5.15
C ASN A 131 -9.38 -1.18 -6.12
N LEU A 132 -9.33 0.01 -6.71
CA LEU A 132 -10.28 0.46 -7.72
C LEU A 132 -10.37 -0.51 -8.91
N TYR A 133 -9.26 -1.12 -9.31
CA TYR A 133 -9.22 -2.14 -10.34
C TYR A 133 -9.65 -3.52 -9.83
N GLU A 134 -9.10 -3.98 -8.70
CA GLU A 134 -9.33 -5.33 -8.18
C GLU A 134 -10.78 -5.56 -7.75
N ASP A 135 -11.43 -4.51 -7.25
CA ASP A 135 -12.83 -4.53 -6.84
C ASP A 135 -13.79 -4.15 -7.98
N ASN A 136 -13.27 -3.94 -9.18
CA ASN A 136 -14.04 -3.57 -10.36
C ASN A 136 -14.98 -2.37 -10.10
N CYS A 137 -14.42 -1.31 -9.53
CA CYS A 137 -15.17 -0.14 -9.10
C CYS A 137 -15.81 0.61 -10.28
N SER A 138 -16.98 1.21 -10.03
CA SER A 138 -17.67 2.04 -11.02
C SER A 138 -16.93 3.35 -11.29
N GLN A 139 -17.18 3.98 -12.45
CA GLN A 139 -16.62 5.31 -12.76
C GLN A 139 -16.96 6.34 -11.67
N HIS A 140 -18.18 6.32 -11.17
CA HIS A 140 -18.58 7.21 -10.07
C HIS A 140 -17.72 7.03 -8.81
N ALA A 141 -17.36 5.78 -8.46
CA ALA A 141 -16.47 5.51 -7.33
C ALA A 141 -15.03 6.01 -7.59
N ILE A 142 -14.53 5.85 -8.83
CA ILE A 142 -13.22 6.36 -9.25
C ILE A 142 -13.20 7.90 -9.16
N ASP A 143 -14.21 8.57 -9.67
CA ASP A 143 -14.34 10.04 -9.63
C ASP A 143 -14.42 10.55 -8.19
N ALA A 144 -15.16 9.85 -7.34
CA ALA A 144 -15.25 10.16 -5.90
C ALA A 144 -13.89 9.97 -5.20
N ALA A 145 -13.16 8.90 -5.48
CA ALA A 145 -11.82 8.68 -4.96
C ALA A 145 -10.86 9.79 -5.41
N CYS A 146 -10.86 10.12 -6.70
CA CYS A 146 -10.05 11.21 -7.26
C CYS A 146 -10.27 12.53 -6.49
N LYS A 147 -11.52 12.86 -6.23
CA LYS A 147 -11.90 14.13 -5.56
C LYS A 147 -11.55 14.14 -4.06
N ASN A 148 -11.79 13.03 -3.37
CA ASN A 148 -11.78 13.00 -1.91
C ASN A 148 -10.49 12.47 -1.31
N ILE A 149 -9.81 11.54 -2.01
CA ILE A 149 -8.65 10.80 -1.51
C ILE A 149 -7.34 11.32 -2.11
N PHE A 150 -7.28 11.45 -3.44
CA PHE A 150 -6.05 11.80 -4.13
C PHE A 150 -5.66 13.27 -3.93
N LYS A 151 -4.39 13.51 -3.57
CA LYS A 151 -3.82 14.85 -3.30
C LYS A 151 -2.52 15.07 -4.03
N THR A 152 -1.74 14.02 -4.33
CA THR A 152 -0.46 14.14 -5.03
C THR A 152 -0.67 14.36 -6.52
N GLN A 153 0.24 15.10 -7.16
CA GLN A 153 0.15 15.34 -8.61
C GLN A 153 0.39 14.05 -9.40
N ALA A 154 1.37 13.26 -8.97
CA ALA A 154 1.69 11.99 -9.61
C ALA A 154 0.56 10.97 -9.43
N GLY A 155 -0.02 10.85 -8.23
CA GLY A 155 -1.15 9.94 -7.98
C GLY A 155 -2.39 10.30 -8.79
N ILE A 156 -2.73 11.60 -8.87
CA ILE A 156 -3.85 12.09 -9.70
C ILE A 156 -3.61 11.81 -11.19
N SER A 157 -2.36 12.01 -11.68
CA SER A 157 -2.02 11.73 -13.07
C SER A 157 -2.17 10.25 -13.38
N LEU A 158 -1.58 9.38 -12.55
CA LEU A 158 -1.68 7.93 -12.73
C LEU A 158 -3.12 7.43 -12.69
N LEU A 159 -3.94 7.95 -11.75
CA LEU A 159 -5.35 7.59 -11.68
C LEU A 159 -6.10 7.95 -12.96
N LYS A 160 -5.89 9.16 -13.49
CA LYS A 160 -6.52 9.60 -14.72
C LYS A 160 -6.10 8.73 -15.90
N ASP A 161 -4.79 8.48 -16.05
CA ASP A 161 -4.25 7.68 -17.15
C ASP A 161 -4.73 6.22 -17.10
N MET A 162 -4.80 5.63 -15.90
CA MET A 162 -5.24 4.24 -15.71
C MET A 162 -6.74 4.05 -15.97
N TYR A 163 -7.57 5.07 -15.73
CA TYR A 163 -9.02 4.95 -15.78
C TYR A 163 -9.69 5.83 -16.84
N ASP A 164 -8.91 6.39 -17.77
CA ASP A 164 -9.43 7.08 -18.95
C ASP A 164 -10.03 6.07 -19.94
N LYS A 165 -11.36 5.97 -19.92
CA LYS A 165 -12.10 5.02 -20.78
C LYS A 165 -12.08 5.39 -22.25
N ASP A 166 -11.82 6.66 -22.56
CA ASP A 166 -11.84 7.18 -23.94
C ASP A 166 -10.47 7.01 -24.62
N ALA A 167 -9.39 6.85 -23.84
CA ALA A 167 -8.03 6.72 -24.34
C ALA A 167 -7.74 5.38 -25.01
N TYR A 168 -8.39 4.29 -24.57
CA TYR A 168 -8.17 2.95 -25.11
C TYR A 168 -9.45 2.38 -25.72
N GLN A 169 -9.55 2.44 -27.05
CA GLN A 169 -10.57 1.73 -27.83
C GLN A 169 -10.02 0.34 -28.19
N LYS A 170 -10.65 -0.73 -27.65
CA LYS A 170 -10.33 -2.09 -28.12
C LYS A 170 -10.57 -2.16 -29.63
N PRO A 171 -9.58 -2.65 -30.43
CA PRO A 171 -9.87 -3.01 -31.82
C PRO A 171 -10.95 -4.08 -31.83
N GLU A 172 -11.92 -3.94 -32.73
CA GLU A 172 -12.99 -4.92 -33.01
C GLU A 172 -12.43 -6.27 -33.46
#